data_fcf131878984f626c31778df7747701a
#
_entry.id   fcf131878984f626c31778df7747701a
#
_cell.length_a   1.000
_cell.length_b   1.000
_cell.length_c   1.000
_cell.angle_alpha   90.00
_cell.angle_beta   90.00
_cell.angle_gamma   90.00
#
_symmetry.space_group_name_H-M   'P 1'
#
loop_
_entity.id
_entity.type
_entity.pdbx_description
1 polymer ?
#
loop_
_entity_poly.entity_id
_entity_poly.type
_entity_poly.pdbx_seq_one_letter_code
_entity_poly.pdbx_strand_id
1 'polypeptide(L)'
;MTSSPPATQPWAILRPHRIRWAECDLYGHVNHAAYLTLFEDMRIAHWEALTGHPVSPDRPGPVVAQIEARYLRAAGFGDDVTLAIRPVSFRRTSLVHDYAMLKDGEPCCTARIVLVVTRQDSGEKVPLWPELREKLKAEGAVEG
;
A
#
# COMPACT_ATOMS: atom_id res chain seq x y z
N MET A 1 4.01 6.31 17.52
CA MET A 1 2.75 6.63 16.84
C MET A 1 3.04 7.22 15.47
N THR A 2 2.47 6.64 14.45
CA THR A 2 2.67 7.10 13.08
C THR A 2 1.90 8.39 12.85
N SER A 3 2.56 9.41 12.33
CA SER A 3 1.85 10.63 11.94
C SER A 3 1.05 10.37 10.67
N SER A 4 -0.15 10.91 10.60
CA SER A 4 -0.94 10.86 9.38
C SER A 4 -0.31 11.75 8.33
N PRO A 5 -0.39 11.39 7.04
CA PRO A 5 0.05 12.28 5.99
C PRO A 5 -0.82 13.56 5.98
N PRO A 6 -0.32 14.64 5.36
CA PRO A 6 -1.14 15.85 5.22
C PRO A 6 -2.48 15.52 4.56
N ALA A 7 -3.56 16.13 5.06
CA ALA A 7 -4.90 15.92 4.51
C ALA A 7 -4.98 16.29 3.02
N THR A 8 -4.07 17.14 2.56
CA THR A 8 -4.01 17.60 1.16
C THR A 8 -3.27 16.66 0.23
N GLN A 9 -2.56 15.63 0.76
CA GLN A 9 -1.86 14.69 -0.10
C GLN A 9 -2.89 13.77 -0.77
N PRO A 10 -2.98 13.78 -2.11
CA PRO A 10 -3.93 12.91 -2.81
C PRO A 10 -3.48 11.45 -2.73
N TRP A 11 -4.43 10.55 -2.92
CA TRP A 11 -4.12 9.14 -3.13
C TRP A 11 -3.50 8.99 -4.54
N ALA A 12 -2.45 8.19 -4.63
CA ALA A 12 -1.79 7.95 -5.92
C ALA A 12 -2.62 7.03 -6.82
N ILE A 13 -3.26 6.02 -6.22
CA ILE A 13 -4.16 5.12 -6.92
C ILE A 13 -5.41 4.94 -6.06
N LEU A 14 -6.57 5.00 -6.73
CA LEU A 14 -7.88 4.66 -6.18
C LEU A 14 -8.45 3.55 -7.05
N ARG A 15 -8.91 2.47 -6.43
CA ARG A 15 -9.47 1.33 -7.16
C ARG A 15 -10.78 0.89 -6.51
N PRO A 16 -11.89 0.83 -7.26
CA PRO A 16 -13.14 0.27 -6.74
C PRO A 16 -12.98 -1.23 -6.52
N HIS A 17 -13.60 -1.73 -5.45
CA HIS A 17 -13.60 -3.15 -5.13
C HIS A 17 -14.93 -3.50 -4.48
N ARG A 18 -15.51 -4.62 -4.88
CA ARG A 18 -16.68 -5.19 -4.20
C ARG A 18 -16.21 -6.34 -3.34
N ILE A 19 -16.55 -6.30 -2.04
CA ILE A 19 -16.14 -7.33 -1.09
C ILE A 19 -16.71 -8.67 -1.49
N ARG A 20 -15.86 -9.67 -1.65
CA ARG A 20 -16.23 -11.04 -2.04
C ARG A 20 -16.42 -11.90 -0.80
N TRP A 21 -17.23 -12.95 -0.94
CA TRP A 21 -17.45 -13.90 0.13
C TRP A 21 -16.14 -14.49 0.67
N ALA A 22 -15.21 -14.83 -0.22
CA ALA A 22 -13.90 -15.39 0.16
C ALA A 22 -13.04 -14.46 1.04
N GLU A 23 -13.38 -13.18 1.09
CA GLU A 23 -12.66 -12.18 1.89
C GLU A 23 -13.27 -12.01 3.28
N CYS A 24 -14.37 -12.70 3.56
CA CYS A 24 -15.13 -12.52 4.80
C CYS A 24 -14.90 -13.66 5.78
N ASP A 25 -15.11 -13.34 7.06
CA ASP A 25 -15.11 -14.32 8.15
C ASP A 25 -16.55 -14.83 8.43
N LEU A 26 -16.70 -15.58 9.52
CA LEU A 26 -18.01 -16.13 9.91
C LEU A 26 -19.04 -15.08 10.28
N TYR A 27 -18.62 -13.85 10.57
CA TYR A 27 -19.54 -12.75 10.86
C TYR A 27 -20.00 -12.03 9.61
N GLY A 28 -19.52 -12.44 8.42
CA GLY A 28 -19.81 -11.77 7.16
C GLY A 28 -19.03 -10.46 6.98
N HIS A 29 -18.03 -10.22 7.79
CA HIS A 29 -17.16 -9.05 7.71
C HIS A 29 -15.82 -9.41 7.08
N VAL A 30 -15.17 -8.44 6.44
CA VAL A 30 -13.84 -8.66 5.86
C VAL A 30 -12.90 -9.16 6.96
N ASN A 31 -12.24 -10.28 6.67
CA ASN A 31 -11.25 -10.87 7.56
C ASN A 31 -10.06 -9.92 7.70
N HIS A 32 -9.49 -9.80 8.90
CA HIS A 32 -8.38 -8.88 9.15
C HIS A 32 -7.18 -9.12 8.22
N ALA A 33 -6.91 -10.35 7.84
CA ALA A 33 -5.82 -10.67 6.91
C ALA A 33 -6.16 -10.30 5.46
N ALA A 34 -7.43 -10.34 5.08
CA ALA A 34 -7.86 -10.02 3.73
C ALA A 34 -7.60 -8.56 3.37
N TYR A 35 -7.71 -7.64 4.34
CA TYR A 35 -7.32 -6.24 4.11
C TYR A 35 -5.87 -6.13 3.63
N LEU A 36 -4.97 -6.87 4.26
CA LEU A 36 -3.54 -6.81 3.92
C LEU A 36 -3.27 -7.39 2.53
N THR A 37 -4.01 -8.42 2.13
CA THR A 37 -3.90 -8.99 0.79
C THR A 37 -4.38 -7.99 -0.27
N LEU A 38 -5.47 -7.29 -0.01
CA LEU A 38 -5.97 -6.26 -0.91
C LEU A 38 -4.99 -5.08 -1.01
N PHE A 39 -4.38 -4.69 0.10
CA PHE A 39 -3.36 -3.64 0.08
C PHE A 39 -2.10 -4.08 -0.66
N GLU A 40 -1.75 -5.36 -0.61
CA GLU A 40 -0.64 -5.90 -1.40
C GLU A 40 -0.92 -5.76 -2.90
N ASP A 41 -2.13 -6.05 -3.35
CA ASP A 41 -2.51 -5.84 -4.74
C ASP A 41 -2.32 -4.38 -5.16
N MET A 42 -2.69 -3.44 -4.29
CA MET A 42 -2.51 -2.01 -4.54
C MET A 42 -1.02 -1.65 -4.62
N ARG A 43 -0.21 -2.24 -3.75
CA ARG A 43 1.24 -2.02 -3.74
C ARG A 43 1.89 -2.52 -5.02
N ILE A 44 1.50 -3.69 -5.49
CA ILE A 44 2.02 -4.25 -6.74
C ILE A 44 1.67 -3.32 -7.91
N ALA A 45 0.41 -2.90 -8.00
CA ALA A 45 -0.02 -1.97 -9.05
C ALA A 45 0.74 -0.65 -9.00
N HIS A 46 0.95 -0.11 -7.80
CA HIS A 46 1.68 1.14 -7.62
C HIS A 46 3.15 0.99 -8.01
N TRP A 47 3.80 -0.11 -7.59
CA TRP A 47 5.19 -0.36 -7.93
C TRP A 47 5.39 -0.50 -9.44
N GLU A 48 4.50 -1.21 -10.10
CA GLU A 48 4.55 -1.34 -11.56
C GLU A 48 4.37 0.01 -12.26
N ALA A 49 3.46 0.85 -11.75
CA ALA A 49 3.26 2.20 -12.28
C ALA A 49 4.51 3.08 -12.07
N LEU A 50 5.14 2.98 -10.91
CA LEU A 50 6.33 3.76 -10.58
C LEU A 50 7.56 3.34 -11.40
N THR A 51 7.73 2.05 -11.63
CA THR A 51 8.95 1.53 -12.26
C THR A 51 8.80 1.26 -13.75
N GLY A 52 7.57 1.13 -14.24
CA GLY A 52 7.29 0.77 -15.62
C GLY A 52 7.53 -0.72 -15.92
N HIS A 53 7.72 -1.54 -14.90
CA HIS A 53 8.01 -2.96 -15.04
C HIS A 53 7.14 -3.80 -14.12
N PRO A 54 6.72 -5.00 -14.55
CA PRO A 54 6.00 -5.92 -13.65
C PRO A 54 6.91 -6.38 -12.51
N VAL A 55 6.30 -6.69 -11.38
CA VAL A 55 7.01 -7.31 -10.26
C VAL A 55 7.50 -8.69 -10.72
N SER A 56 8.78 -8.98 -10.48
CA SER A 56 9.42 -10.20 -10.96
C SER A 56 10.55 -10.60 -10.01
N PRO A 57 10.81 -11.91 -9.85
CA PRO A 57 11.98 -12.38 -9.08
C PRO A 57 13.32 -11.90 -9.65
N ASP A 58 13.35 -11.50 -10.92
CA ASP A 58 14.57 -11.08 -11.60
C ASP A 58 14.89 -9.59 -11.41
N ARG A 59 14.02 -8.86 -10.71
CA ARG A 59 14.19 -7.42 -10.52
C ARG A 59 14.16 -7.08 -9.04
N PRO A 60 14.86 -6.00 -8.61
CA PRO A 60 14.69 -5.48 -7.26
C PRO A 60 13.24 -5.06 -7.04
N GLY A 61 12.73 -5.33 -5.87
CA GLY A 61 11.37 -4.98 -5.51
C GLY A 61 11.18 -4.78 -4.03
N PRO A 62 10.02 -4.25 -3.64
CA PRO A 62 9.74 -3.94 -2.25
C PRO A 62 9.36 -5.19 -1.46
N VAL A 63 9.95 -5.31 -0.27
CA VAL A 63 9.64 -6.36 0.70
C VAL A 63 9.12 -5.69 1.97
N VAL A 64 8.07 -6.25 2.54
CA VAL A 64 7.46 -5.69 3.74
C VAL A 64 8.39 -5.88 4.94
N ALA A 65 8.72 -4.78 5.60
CA ALA A 65 9.52 -4.78 6.83
C ALA A 65 8.64 -4.56 8.07
N GLN A 66 7.57 -3.77 7.96
CA GLN A 66 6.71 -3.46 9.09
C GLN A 66 5.32 -3.07 8.59
N ILE A 67 4.29 -3.50 9.31
CA ILE A 67 2.90 -3.13 9.05
C ILE A 67 2.29 -2.62 10.33
N GLU A 68 1.59 -1.50 10.23
CA GLU A 68 0.74 -0.97 11.29
C GLU A 68 -0.64 -0.74 10.68
N ALA A 69 -1.63 -1.47 11.15
CA ALA A 69 -2.99 -1.41 10.62
C ALA A 69 -3.99 -1.04 11.70
N ARG A 70 -5.03 -0.30 11.31
CA ARG A 70 -6.14 0.07 12.18
C ARG A 70 -7.44 -0.37 11.54
N TYR A 71 -8.24 -1.07 12.31
CA TYR A 71 -9.55 -1.57 11.89
C TYR A 71 -10.61 -0.69 12.54
N LEU A 72 -11.19 0.21 11.76
CA LEU A 72 -12.02 1.30 12.27
C LEU A 72 -13.51 1.02 12.19
N ARG A 73 -13.96 0.40 11.09
CA ARG A 73 -15.34 0.00 10.86
C ARG A 73 -15.37 -1.30 10.09
N ALA A 74 -16.41 -2.10 10.31
CA ALA A 74 -16.58 -3.32 9.54
C ALA A 74 -17.01 -3.00 8.11
N ALA A 75 -16.45 -3.74 7.17
CA ALA A 75 -16.96 -3.84 5.82
C ALA A 75 -17.41 -5.29 5.62
N GLY A 76 -18.46 -5.51 4.86
CA GLY A 76 -19.08 -6.81 4.74
C GLY A 76 -19.25 -7.28 3.31
N PHE A 77 -19.68 -8.51 3.20
CA PHE A 77 -19.92 -9.14 1.91
C PHE A 77 -20.84 -8.29 1.02
N GLY A 78 -20.38 -8.08 -0.21
CA GLY A 78 -21.14 -7.31 -1.19
C GLY A 78 -21.02 -5.79 -1.10
N ASP A 79 -20.34 -5.28 -0.08
CA ASP A 79 -20.11 -3.83 0.04
C ASP A 79 -19.20 -3.34 -1.08
N ASP A 80 -19.54 -2.17 -1.62
CA ASP A 80 -18.69 -1.47 -2.57
C ASP A 80 -17.75 -0.55 -1.79
N VAL A 81 -16.45 -0.75 -1.98
CA VAL A 81 -15.42 0.04 -1.31
C VAL A 81 -14.43 0.59 -2.32
N THR A 82 -13.59 1.52 -1.88
CA THR A 82 -12.48 2.03 -2.68
C THR A 82 -11.19 1.70 -1.94
N LEU A 83 -10.27 1.05 -2.62
CA LEU A 83 -8.92 0.81 -2.12
C LEU A 83 -8.02 1.97 -2.55
N ALA A 84 -7.18 2.43 -1.63
CA ALA A 84 -6.34 3.61 -1.86
C ALA A 84 -4.92 3.35 -1.38
N ILE A 85 -3.95 3.91 -2.12
CA ILE A 85 -2.53 3.85 -1.76
C ILE A 85 -1.88 5.19 -2.10
N ARG A 86 -0.92 5.60 -1.26
CA ARG A 86 -0.03 6.74 -1.55
C ARG A 86 1.32 6.54 -0.86
N PRO A 87 2.42 7.00 -1.47
CA PRO A 87 3.70 7.01 -0.78
C PRO A 87 3.73 8.18 0.20
N VAL A 88 4.35 7.98 1.35
CA VAL A 88 4.43 8.99 2.41
C VAL A 88 5.84 9.56 2.51
N SER A 89 6.83 8.67 2.53
CA SER A 89 8.23 9.05 2.68
C SER A 89 9.13 7.97 2.12
N PHE A 90 10.39 8.31 1.94
CA PHE A 90 11.39 7.33 1.52
C PHE A 90 12.76 7.72 2.06
N ARG A 91 13.62 6.73 2.16
CA ARG A 91 15.03 6.88 2.57
C ARG A 91 15.91 6.22 1.53
N ARG A 92 17.15 5.92 1.89
CA ARG A 92 18.12 5.37 0.95
C ARG A 92 17.65 4.04 0.30
N THR A 93 17.12 3.12 1.10
CA THR A 93 16.70 1.78 0.63
C THR A 93 15.27 1.41 1.00
N SER A 94 14.55 2.32 1.62
CA SER A 94 13.20 2.03 2.12
C SER A 94 12.20 3.09 1.70
N LEU A 95 10.93 2.74 1.76
CA LEU A 95 9.83 3.66 1.53
C LEU A 95 8.66 3.29 2.43
N VAL A 96 7.80 4.26 2.67
CA VAL A 96 6.61 4.12 3.51
C VAL A 96 5.38 4.43 2.68
N HIS A 97 4.40 3.54 2.70
CA HIS A 97 3.10 3.74 2.07
C HIS A 97 2.00 3.86 3.10
N ASP A 98 0.99 4.67 2.80
CA ASP A 98 -0.31 4.63 3.45
C ASP A 98 -1.31 3.96 2.54
N TYR A 99 -2.20 3.18 3.15
CA TYR A 99 -3.29 2.47 2.49
C TYR A 99 -4.59 2.75 3.22
N ALA A 100 -5.68 2.70 2.49
CA ALA A 100 -7.01 2.76 3.09
C ALA A 100 -8.00 1.92 2.30
N MET A 101 -8.99 1.37 3.00
CA MET A 101 -10.22 0.89 2.40
C MET A 101 -11.31 1.87 2.82
N LEU A 102 -11.93 2.51 1.84
CA LEU A 102 -12.94 3.55 2.05
C LEU A 102 -14.32 3.01 1.68
N LYS A 103 -15.29 3.22 2.56
CA LYS A 103 -16.69 2.94 2.28
C LYS A 103 -17.46 4.24 2.49
N ASP A 104 -18.16 4.69 1.46
CA ASP A 104 -18.87 5.98 1.48
C ASP A 104 -17.94 7.14 1.86
N GLY A 105 -16.69 7.08 1.39
CA GLY A 105 -15.68 8.09 1.68
C GLY A 105 -15.04 8.00 3.06
N GLU A 106 -15.49 7.08 3.90
CA GLU A 106 -14.99 6.91 5.26
C GLU A 106 -14.09 5.69 5.38
N PRO A 107 -12.97 5.77 6.12
CA PRO A 107 -12.07 4.63 6.23
C PRO A 107 -12.66 3.51 7.08
N CYS A 108 -12.64 2.30 6.55
CA CYS A 108 -12.94 1.07 7.27
C CYS A 108 -11.67 0.50 7.90
N CYS A 109 -10.57 0.58 7.16
CA CYS A 109 -9.27 0.13 7.58
C CYS A 109 -8.23 1.06 6.99
N THR A 110 -7.21 1.39 7.77
CA THR A 110 -6.03 2.11 7.29
C THR A 110 -4.79 1.32 7.66
N ALA A 111 -3.73 1.46 6.87
CA ALA A 111 -2.47 0.82 7.18
C ALA A 111 -1.30 1.72 6.77
N ARG A 112 -0.22 1.63 7.51
CA ARG A 112 1.07 2.21 7.15
C ARG A 112 2.08 1.08 7.07
N ILE A 113 2.74 0.96 5.94
CA ILE A 113 3.63 -0.16 5.66
C ILE A 113 5.00 0.38 5.27
N VAL A 114 6.02 -0.12 5.97
CA VAL A 114 7.42 0.16 5.65
C VAL A 114 7.92 -0.95 4.74
N LEU A 115 8.48 -0.56 3.62
CA LEU A 115 9.02 -1.47 2.62
C LEU A 115 10.51 -1.23 2.47
N VAL A 116 11.26 -2.29 2.24
CA VAL A 116 12.69 -2.22 1.90
C VAL A 116 12.86 -2.79 0.49
N VAL A 117 13.56 -2.08 -0.36
CA VAL A 117 13.84 -2.55 -1.71
C VAL A 117 15.03 -3.48 -1.67
N THR A 118 14.85 -4.70 -2.14
CA THR A 118 15.90 -5.73 -2.14
C THR A 118 15.98 -6.44 -3.47
N ARG A 119 17.14 -7.03 -3.73
CA ARG A 119 17.28 -8.05 -4.77
C ARG A 119 16.60 -9.32 -4.26
N GLN A 120 15.88 -9.99 -5.16
CA GLN A 120 15.10 -11.16 -4.75
C GLN A 120 15.97 -12.43 -4.65
N ASP A 121 17.11 -12.46 -5.34
CA ASP A 121 18.02 -13.61 -5.32
C ASP A 121 18.89 -13.65 -4.05
N SER A 122 19.34 -12.50 -3.56
CA SER A 122 20.29 -12.42 -2.44
C SER A 122 19.71 -11.80 -1.18
N GLY A 123 18.58 -11.05 -1.30
CA GLY A 123 18.04 -10.27 -0.20
C GLY A 123 18.83 -8.98 0.10
N GLU A 124 19.84 -8.67 -0.71
CA GLU A 124 20.59 -7.42 -0.53
C GLU A 124 19.72 -6.20 -0.75
N LYS A 125 19.89 -5.20 0.10
CA LYS A 125 19.20 -3.91 -0.04
C LYS A 125 19.72 -3.17 -1.26
N VAL A 126 18.80 -2.54 -1.98
CA VAL A 126 19.11 -1.76 -3.18
C VAL A 126 18.74 -0.31 -2.94
N PRO A 127 19.66 0.64 -3.16
CA PRO A 127 19.33 2.05 -3.06
C PRO A 127 18.23 2.43 -4.06
N LEU A 128 17.30 3.27 -3.63
CA LEU A 128 16.29 3.80 -4.53
C LEU A 128 16.99 4.64 -5.60
N TRP A 129 16.69 4.34 -6.87
CA TRP A 129 17.36 5.03 -7.99
C TRP A 129 16.70 6.37 -8.30
N PRO A 130 17.40 7.29 -9.00
CA PRO A 130 16.93 8.66 -9.19
C PRO A 130 15.53 8.78 -9.79
N GLU A 131 15.19 7.99 -10.81
CA GLU A 131 13.88 8.08 -11.46
C GLU A 131 12.76 7.69 -10.49
N LEU A 132 12.98 6.68 -9.67
CA LEU A 132 12.02 6.25 -8.66
C LEU A 132 11.82 7.34 -7.60
N ARG A 133 12.92 7.92 -7.12
CA ARG A 133 12.88 8.99 -6.12
C ARG A 133 12.08 10.19 -6.63
N GLU A 134 12.30 10.57 -7.89
CA GLU A 134 11.57 11.71 -8.48
C GLU A 134 10.08 11.43 -8.61
N LYS A 135 9.71 10.21 -9.01
CA LYS A 135 8.29 9.83 -9.09
C LYS A 135 7.62 9.80 -7.72
N LEU A 136 8.32 9.31 -6.70
CA LEU A 136 7.80 9.34 -5.33
C LEU A 136 7.57 10.77 -4.86
N LYS A 137 8.51 11.67 -5.12
CA LYS A 137 8.36 13.10 -4.79
C LYS A 137 7.18 13.71 -5.53
N ALA A 138 7.00 13.38 -6.80
CA ALA A 138 5.89 13.90 -7.59
C ALA A 138 4.53 13.48 -7.04
N GLU A 139 4.47 12.34 -6.35
CA GLU A 139 3.26 11.86 -5.67
C GLU A 139 3.09 12.39 -4.25
N GLY A 140 4.00 13.23 -3.79
CA GLY A 140 3.91 13.86 -2.49
C GLY A 140 4.77 13.23 -1.39
N ALA A 141 5.56 12.22 -1.71
CA ALA A 141 6.44 11.60 -0.71
C ALA A 141 7.60 12.52 -0.35
N VAL A 142 8.01 12.47 0.91
CA VAL A 142 9.08 13.30 1.46
C VAL A 142 10.30 12.43 1.68
N GLU A 143 11.47 12.95 1.32
CA GLU A 143 12.72 12.26 1.61
C GLU A 143 13.03 12.43 3.10
N GLY A 144 13.10 11.31 3.79
CA GLY A 144 13.33 11.28 5.23
C GLY A 144 14.79 11.20 5.64
#